data_36222bc4ec7c28922a4eea1f88ee3f6a
#
_entry.id   36222bc4ec7c28922a4eea1f88ee3f6a
#
_cell.length_a   1.000
_cell.length_b   1.000
_cell.length_c   1.000
_cell.angle_alpha   90.00
_cell.angle_beta   90.00
_cell.angle_gamma   90.00
#
_symmetry.space_group_name_H-M   'P 1'
#
loop_
_entity.id
_entity.type
_entity.pdbx_description
1 polymer ?
#
loop_
_entity_poly.entity_id
_entity_poly.type
_entity_poly.pdbx_seq_one_letter_code
_entity_poly.pdbx_strand_id
1 'polypeptide(L)'
;MTHAVLKTLAAFLNTEGGDLLIGVADDRTIVGIERDQLGNDDTFMRHLAQAVRNGLGDRAGTCIDPKTQIVQGKTVCVVSCQRSPEPVFLRWKGMEAGAGGDFFARSGPGTVKLPMDSANEYIRTRFPGFARPADSPSEGAV
;
A
#
# COMPACT_ATOMS: atom_id res chain seq x y z
N MET A 1 11.06 7.31 -3.81
CA MET A 1 9.68 7.20 -4.34
C MET A 1 9.02 5.94 -3.84
N THR A 2 9.66 4.84 -4.01
CA THR A 2 8.99 3.55 -3.90
C THR A 2 8.50 3.20 -2.50
N HIS A 3 9.34 3.35 -1.49
CA HIS A 3 8.97 2.91 -0.13
C HIS A 3 7.84 3.75 0.45
N ALA A 4 7.91 5.06 0.29
CA ALA A 4 6.87 5.95 0.81
C ALA A 4 5.53 5.69 0.12
N VAL A 5 5.56 5.46 -1.18
CA VAL A 5 4.36 5.13 -1.95
C VAL A 5 3.77 3.81 -1.45
N LEU A 6 4.58 2.79 -1.28
CA LEU A 6 4.10 1.48 -0.85
C LEU A 6 3.52 1.50 0.56
N LYS A 7 4.11 2.26 1.48
CA LYS A 7 3.55 2.42 2.83
C LYS A 7 2.14 3.00 2.77
N THR A 8 1.95 4.04 1.98
CA THR A 8 0.65 4.69 1.86
C THR A 8 -0.37 3.78 1.21
N LEU A 9 0.03 3.07 0.16
CA LEU A 9 -0.86 2.11 -0.50
C LEU A 9 -1.27 0.99 0.46
N ALA A 10 -0.31 0.45 1.19
CA ALA A 10 -0.62 -0.60 2.17
C ALA A 10 -1.62 -0.09 3.21
N ALA A 11 -1.42 1.12 3.70
CA ALA A 11 -2.33 1.70 4.68
C ALA A 11 -3.73 1.90 4.12
N PHE A 12 -3.86 2.37 2.88
CA PHE A 12 -5.18 2.50 2.24
C PHE A 12 -5.86 1.14 2.12
N LEU A 13 -5.13 0.13 1.68
CA LEU A 13 -5.68 -1.22 1.49
C LEU A 13 -6.15 -1.81 2.81
N ASN A 14 -5.49 -1.49 3.89
CA ASN A 14 -5.82 -2.01 5.22
C ASN A 14 -6.89 -1.20 5.94
N THR A 15 -7.31 -0.08 5.38
CA THR A 15 -8.29 0.78 6.04
C THR A 15 -9.53 0.90 5.16
N GLU A 16 -9.76 2.05 4.56
CA GLU A 16 -10.99 2.30 3.78
C GLU A 16 -10.72 2.50 2.30
N GLY A 17 -9.50 2.25 1.85
CA GLY A 17 -9.10 2.63 0.51
C GLY A 17 -8.74 4.10 0.44
N GLY A 18 -8.62 4.62 -0.75
CA GLY A 18 -8.31 6.02 -0.95
C GLY A 18 -7.55 6.24 -2.23
N ASP A 19 -7.24 7.49 -2.52
CA ASP A 19 -6.50 7.86 -3.71
C ASP A 19 -5.16 8.45 -3.30
N LEU A 20 -4.09 7.95 -3.92
CA LEU A 20 -2.76 8.50 -3.74
C LEU A 20 -2.38 9.26 -4.99
N LEU A 21 -1.91 10.47 -4.82
CA LEU A 21 -1.45 11.32 -5.93
C LEU A 21 0.07 11.30 -5.97
N ILE A 22 0.63 10.83 -7.07
CA ILE A 22 2.07 10.84 -7.27
C ILE A 22 2.39 11.94 -8.27
N GLY A 23 3.32 12.81 -7.91
CA GLY A 23 3.65 13.99 -8.72
C GLY A 23 3.04 15.27 -8.18
N VAL A 24 2.48 15.21 -6.98
CA VAL A 24 1.94 16.39 -6.29
C VAL A 24 2.61 16.49 -4.93
N ALA A 25 3.18 17.64 -4.64
CA ALA A 25 3.86 17.87 -3.37
C ALA A 25 2.85 18.13 -2.26
N ASP A 26 3.31 18.09 -1.01
CA ASP A 26 2.45 18.30 0.16
C ASP A 26 1.78 19.67 0.17
N ASP A 27 2.42 20.68 -0.42
CA ASP A 27 1.85 22.02 -0.53
C ASP A 27 0.95 22.16 -1.75
N ARG A 28 0.63 21.04 -2.41
CA ARG A 28 -0.22 20.95 -3.60
C ARG A 28 0.42 21.47 -4.87
N THR A 29 1.73 21.70 -4.86
CA THR A 29 2.45 22.05 -6.08
C THR A 29 2.50 20.84 -6.99
N ILE A 30 2.19 21.06 -8.28
CA ILE A 30 2.27 19.98 -9.28
C ILE A 30 3.71 19.86 -9.72
N VAL A 31 4.36 18.75 -9.36
CA VAL A 31 5.76 18.50 -9.73
C VAL A 31 5.90 17.49 -10.86
N GLY A 32 4.90 16.61 -11.03
CA GLY A 32 4.89 15.63 -12.10
C GLY A 32 5.76 14.41 -11.82
N ILE A 33 5.44 13.30 -12.48
CA ILE A 33 6.22 12.07 -12.37
C ILE A 33 7.49 12.12 -13.21
N GLU A 34 7.60 13.11 -14.08
CA GLU A 34 8.79 13.31 -14.90
C GLU A 34 10.06 13.50 -14.07
N ARG A 35 9.90 13.99 -12.84
CA ARG A 35 11.00 14.14 -11.90
C ARG A 35 11.69 12.83 -11.57
N ASP A 36 10.96 11.72 -11.63
CA ASP A 36 11.50 10.42 -11.27
C ASP A 36 12.42 9.85 -12.34
N GLN A 37 12.49 10.50 -13.49
CA GLN A 37 13.42 10.15 -14.56
C GLN A 37 13.27 8.71 -15.04
N LEU A 38 12.03 8.21 -15.04
CA LEU A 38 11.77 6.84 -15.47
C LEU A 38 11.41 6.76 -16.96
N GLY A 39 11.69 7.81 -17.71
CA GLY A 39 11.52 7.84 -19.14
C GLY A 39 10.14 8.31 -19.57
N ASN A 40 9.13 7.47 -19.44
CA ASN A 40 7.79 7.83 -19.86
C ASN A 40 6.75 7.21 -18.93
N ASP A 41 5.48 7.49 -19.22
CA ASP A 41 4.37 7.02 -18.41
C ASP A 41 4.31 5.51 -18.32
N ASP A 42 4.55 4.83 -19.43
CA ASP A 42 4.51 3.37 -19.46
C ASP A 42 5.59 2.76 -18.57
N THR A 43 6.78 3.33 -18.60
CA THR A 43 7.88 2.88 -17.74
C THR A 43 7.55 3.11 -16.27
N PHE A 44 6.99 4.28 -15.97
CA PHE A 44 6.57 4.59 -14.60
C PHE A 44 5.52 3.61 -14.12
N MET A 45 4.49 3.38 -14.93
CA MET A 45 3.39 2.48 -14.56
C MET A 45 3.88 1.05 -14.37
N ARG A 46 4.81 0.60 -15.20
CA ARG A 46 5.38 -0.73 -15.08
C ARG A 46 6.21 -0.86 -13.82
N HIS A 47 7.00 0.17 -13.53
CA HIS A 47 7.80 0.21 -12.31
C HIS A 47 6.91 0.17 -11.07
N LEU A 48 5.83 0.93 -11.08
CA LEU A 48 4.88 0.95 -9.97
C LEU A 48 4.23 -0.42 -9.77
N ALA A 49 3.77 -1.03 -10.86
CA ALA A 49 3.15 -2.36 -10.79
C ALA A 49 4.12 -3.40 -10.23
N GLN A 50 5.37 -3.34 -10.66
CA GLN A 50 6.39 -4.26 -10.18
C GLN A 50 6.67 -4.05 -8.68
N ALA A 51 6.74 -2.79 -8.25
CA ALA A 51 6.97 -2.47 -6.85
C ALA A 51 5.82 -2.96 -5.97
N VAL A 52 4.59 -2.80 -6.42
CA VAL A 52 3.42 -3.28 -5.70
C VAL A 52 3.47 -4.79 -5.56
N ARG A 53 3.74 -5.49 -6.65
CA ARG A 53 3.82 -6.95 -6.63
C ARG A 53 4.89 -7.44 -5.68
N ASN A 54 6.07 -6.83 -5.74
CA ASN A 54 7.20 -7.25 -4.92
C ASN A 54 7.02 -6.89 -3.44
N GLY A 55 6.42 -5.73 -3.17
CA GLY A 55 6.30 -5.22 -1.80
C GLY A 55 5.02 -5.62 -1.10
N LEU A 56 3.90 -5.66 -1.81
CA LEU A 56 2.59 -5.89 -1.22
C LEU A 56 1.96 -7.22 -1.62
N GLY A 57 2.46 -7.85 -2.67
CA GLY A 57 1.95 -9.12 -3.16
C GLY A 57 0.99 -8.97 -4.33
N ASP A 58 0.76 -10.07 -5.03
CA ASP A 58 -0.06 -10.07 -6.24
C ASP A 58 -1.51 -9.70 -5.97
N ARG A 59 -2.06 -10.16 -4.85
CA ARG A 59 -3.45 -9.87 -4.53
C ARG A 59 -3.70 -8.41 -4.25
N ALA A 60 -2.74 -7.74 -3.65
CA ALA A 60 -2.86 -6.31 -3.39
C ALA A 60 -3.01 -5.53 -4.69
N GLY A 61 -2.34 -5.98 -5.74
CA GLY A 61 -2.41 -5.34 -7.05
C GLY A 61 -3.82 -5.33 -7.64
N THR A 62 -4.66 -6.27 -7.26
CA THR A 62 -6.03 -6.33 -7.77
C THR A 62 -6.93 -5.26 -7.16
N CYS A 63 -6.50 -4.65 -6.07
CA CYS A 63 -7.25 -3.59 -5.40
C CYS A 63 -6.75 -2.20 -5.73
N ILE A 64 -5.79 -2.09 -6.63
CA ILE A 64 -5.12 -0.85 -6.98
C ILE A 64 -5.32 -0.56 -8.46
N ASP A 65 -5.75 0.66 -8.76
CA ASP A 65 -5.99 1.09 -10.15
C ASP A 65 -5.27 2.41 -10.40
N PRO A 66 -4.04 2.36 -10.94
CA PRO A 66 -3.29 3.58 -11.22
C PRO A 66 -3.67 4.14 -12.59
N LYS A 67 -3.77 5.47 -12.67
CA LYS A 67 -4.04 6.18 -13.93
C LYS A 67 -3.22 7.44 -13.95
N THR A 68 -2.81 7.85 -15.16
CA THR A 68 -2.09 9.10 -15.32
C THR A 68 -3.00 10.15 -15.92
N GLN A 69 -2.72 11.40 -15.62
CA GLN A 69 -3.40 12.53 -16.24
C GLN A 69 -2.47 13.73 -16.29
N ILE A 70 -2.75 14.63 -17.22
CA ILE A 70 -1.94 15.84 -17.39
C ILE A 70 -2.59 16.96 -16.59
N VAL A 71 -1.80 17.58 -15.72
CA VAL A 71 -2.24 18.72 -14.92
C VAL A 71 -1.17 19.81 -15.03
N GLN A 72 -1.55 20.97 -15.51
CA GLN A 72 -0.62 22.10 -15.70
C GLN A 72 0.63 21.68 -16.51
N GLY A 73 0.41 20.89 -17.55
CA GLY A 73 1.49 20.45 -18.44
C GLY A 73 2.38 19.37 -17.88
N LYS A 74 2.08 18.85 -16.71
CA LYS A 74 2.88 17.79 -16.08
C LYS A 74 2.03 16.57 -15.84
N THR A 75 2.66 15.40 -15.81
CA THR A 75 1.96 14.15 -15.61
C THR A 75 1.84 13.82 -14.13
N VAL A 76 0.62 13.54 -13.69
CA VAL A 76 0.31 13.12 -12.34
C VAL A 76 -0.26 11.72 -12.40
N CYS A 77 0.17 10.85 -11.49
CA CYS A 77 -0.41 9.52 -11.38
C CYS A 77 -1.38 9.49 -10.20
N VAL A 78 -2.61 9.09 -10.46
CA VAL A 78 -3.63 8.89 -9.42
C VAL A 78 -3.76 7.40 -9.22
N VAL A 79 -3.45 6.94 -8.01
CA VAL A 79 -3.55 5.51 -7.68
C VAL A 79 -4.78 5.35 -6.79
N SER A 80 -5.83 4.78 -7.36
CA SER A 80 -7.07 4.53 -6.63
C SER A 80 -7.02 3.18 -5.98
N CYS A 81 -7.23 3.13 -4.67
CA CYS A 81 -7.15 1.92 -3.88
C CYS A 81 -8.51 1.58 -3.29
N GLN A 82 -8.90 0.33 -3.39
CA GLN A 82 -10.06 -0.20 -2.69
C GLN A 82 -9.58 -0.92 -1.44
N ARG A 83 -10.44 -0.98 -0.44
CA ARG A 83 -10.14 -1.74 0.77
C ARG A 83 -9.88 -3.20 0.40
N SER A 84 -8.79 -3.74 0.90
CA SER A 84 -8.44 -5.14 0.64
C SER A 84 -9.31 -6.06 1.49
N PRO A 85 -9.71 -7.23 0.96
CA PRO A 85 -10.46 -8.21 1.75
C PRO A 85 -9.59 -8.95 2.77
N GLU A 86 -8.27 -8.82 2.66
CA GLU A 86 -7.36 -9.46 3.60
C GLU A 86 -6.25 -8.50 3.99
N PRO A 87 -5.59 -8.72 5.14
CA PRO A 87 -4.51 -7.83 5.58
C PRO A 87 -3.37 -7.80 4.57
N VAL A 88 -2.79 -6.63 4.37
CA VAL A 88 -1.68 -6.42 3.45
C VAL A 88 -0.46 -5.99 4.25
N PHE A 89 0.65 -6.71 4.08
CA PHE A 89 1.90 -6.42 4.74
C PHE A 89 2.92 -5.93 3.71
N LEU A 90 3.69 -4.92 4.08
CA LEU A 90 4.75 -4.42 3.21
C LEU A 90 6.05 -5.15 3.50
N ARG A 91 6.62 -5.76 2.47
CA ARG A 91 7.95 -6.35 2.50
C ARG A 91 8.85 -5.51 1.62
N TRP A 92 10.06 -5.25 2.09
CA TRP A 92 10.97 -4.39 1.35
C TRP A 92 12.37 -5.01 1.35
N LYS A 93 13.15 -4.59 0.38
CA LYS A 93 14.52 -5.07 0.21
C LYS A 93 15.35 -4.66 1.43
N GLY A 94 16.07 -5.62 1.98
CA GLY A 94 16.85 -5.38 3.19
C GLY A 94 16.14 -5.83 4.45
N MET A 95 14.87 -6.20 4.35
CA MET A 95 14.14 -6.77 5.47
C MET A 95 14.72 -8.14 5.80
N GLU A 96 14.75 -8.47 7.09
CA GLU A 96 15.29 -9.73 7.55
C GLU A 96 14.55 -10.91 6.92
N ALA A 97 15.30 -11.92 6.55
CA ALA A 97 14.72 -13.14 5.96
C ALA A 97 13.76 -13.78 6.95
N GLY A 98 12.58 -14.12 6.47
CA GLY A 98 11.54 -14.71 7.30
C GLY A 98 10.66 -13.71 8.02
N ALA A 99 10.97 -12.42 7.90
CA ALA A 99 10.10 -11.39 8.45
C ALA A 99 8.75 -11.40 7.75
N GLY A 100 7.66 -11.20 8.50
CA GLY A 100 6.31 -11.21 7.96
C GLY A 100 5.91 -9.93 7.24
N GLY A 101 6.74 -8.91 7.30
CA GLY A 101 6.45 -7.62 6.74
C GLY A 101 5.94 -6.63 7.77
N ASP A 102 5.87 -5.37 7.36
CA ASP A 102 5.37 -4.29 8.21
C ASP A 102 3.89 -4.05 7.92
N PHE A 103 3.13 -3.75 8.95
CA PHE A 103 1.70 -3.49 8.83
C PHE A 103 1.44 -2.00 9.01
N PHE A 104 0.80 -1.40 8.01
CA PHE A 104 0.48 0.03 8.02
C PHE A 104 -1.02 0.22 7.96
N ALA A 105 -1.51 1.26 8.64
CA ALA A 105 -2.91 1.65 8.60
C ALA A 105 -3.00 3.17 8.50
N ARG A 106 -4.17 3.68 8.11
CA ARG A 106 -4.41 5.12 8.07
C ARG A 106 -4.97 5.56 9.42
N SER A 107 -4.43 6.65 9.91
CA SER A 107 -4.95 7.29 11.11
C SER A 107 -5.13 8.77 10.77
N GLY A 108 -6.39 9.17 10.52
CA GLY A 108 -6.65 10.50 9.99
C GLY A 108 -5.94 10.70 8.66
N PRO A 109 -5.19 11.78 8.48
CA PRO A 109 -4.50 12.04 7.23
C PRO A 109 -3.15 11.34 7.10
N GLY A 110 -2.75 10.55 8.09
CA GLY A 110 -1.41 9.98 8.14
C GLY A 110 -1.38 8.47 8.00
N THR A 111 -0.20 7.98 7.63
CA THR A 111 0.09 6.55 7.58
C THR A 111 0.89 6.19 8.83
N VAL A 112 0.44 5.18 9.55
CA VAL A 112 1.12 4.73 10.76
C VAL A 112 1.49 3.27 10.65
N LYS A 113 2.65 2.93 11.18
CA LYS A 113 3.10 1.55 11.28
C LYS A 113 2.65 1.01 12.62
N LEU A 114 1.93 -0.11 12.61
CA LEU A 114 1.45 -0.71 13.84
C LEU A 114 2.43 -1.76 14.35
N PRO A 115 2.77 -1.74 15.64
CA PRO A 115 3.54 -2.83 16.24
C PRO A 115 2.74 -4.14 16.16
N MET A 116 3.43 -5.25 16.32
CA MET A 116 2.83 -6.56 16.11
C MET A 116 1.57 -6.80 16.96
N ASP A 117 1.59 -6.42 18.21
CA ASP A 117 0.44 -6.61 19.11
C ASP A 117 -0.76 -5.78 18.64
N SER A 118 -0.52 -4.51 18.33
CA SER A 118 -1.58 -3.64 17.82
C SER A 118 -2.08 -4.09 16.45
N ALA A 119 -1.16 -4.55 15.61
CA ALA A 119 -1.53 -5.03 14.27
C ALA A 119 -2.42 -6.28 14.38
N ASN A 120 -2.09 -7.21 15.27
CA ASN A 120 -2.89 -8.41 15.44
C ASN A 120 -4.32 -8.07 15.89
N GLU A 121 -4.45 -7.16 16.83
CA GLU A 121 -5.77 -6.74 17.28
C GLU A 121 -6.54 -6.03 16.18
N TYR A 122 -5.87 -5.16 15.45
CA TYR A 122 -6.48 -4.46 14.32
C TYR A 122 -6.98 -5.44 13.27
N ILE A 123 -6.17 -6.46 12.96
CA ILE A 123 -6.54 -7.46 11.95
C ILE A 123 -7.75 -8.26 12.40
N ARG A 124 -7.80 -8.68 13.66
CA ARG A 124 -8.96 -9.41 14.17
C ARG A 124 -10.25 -8.61 14.08
N THR A 125 -10.16 -7.33 14.35
CA THR A 125 -11.32 -6.45 14.32
C THR A 125 -11.73 -6.09 12.90
N ARG A 126 -10.75 -5.78 12.07
CA ARG A 126 -10.97 -5.23 10.73
C ARG A 126 -11.20 -6.29 9.68
N PHE A 127 -10.61 -7.46 9.88
CA PHE A 127 -10.70 -8.58 8.95
C PHE A 127 -11.19 -9.83 9.67
N PRO A 128 -12.43 -9.81 10.16
CA PRO A 128 -12.91 -10.89 11.04
C PRO A 128 -12.94 -12.26 10.40
N GLY A 129 -13.00 -12.32 9.07
CA GLY A 129 -12.95 -13.59 8.37
C GLY A 129 -11.54 -14.12 8.14
N PHE A 130 -10.52 -13.36 8.54
CA PHE A 130 -9.14 -13.75 8.34
C PHE A 130 -8.56 -14.27 9.64
N ALA A 131 -8.30 -15.57 9.72
CA ALA A 131 -7.73 -16.19 10.91
C ALA A 131 -6.29 -16.60 10.62
N ARG A 132 -5.37 -16.11 11.46
CA ARG A 132 -3.98 -16.55 11.41
C ARG A 132 -3.88 -17.88 12.12
N PRO A 133 -2.99 -18.78 11.67
CA PRO A 133 -2.88 -20.10 12.30
C PRO A 133 -2.71 -20.05 13.81
N ALA A 134 -1.89 -19.12 14.31
CA ALA A 134 -1.64 -19.02 15.74
C ALA A 134 -2.82 -18.47 16.52
N ASP A 135 -3.77 -17.81 15.83
CA ASP A 135 -4.92 -17.18 16.46
C ASP A 135 -6.21 -17.93 16.21
N SER A 136 -6.15 -19.02 15.49
CA SER A 136 -7.36 -19.73 15.11
C SER A 136 -8.02 -20.35 16.34
N PRO A 137 -9.22 -19.93 16.69
CA PRO A 137 -9.90 -20.46 17.87
C PRO A 137 -10.38 -21.89 17.69
N SER A 138 -10.58 -22.30 16.47
CA SER A 138 -11.09 -23.63 16.22
C SER A 138 -10.14 -24.71 16.69
N GLU A 139 -8.86 -24.48 16.56
CA GLU A 139 -7.89 -25.46 17.02
C GLU A 139 -7.99 -25.62 18.52
N GLY A 140 -8.09 -24.52 19.19
CA GLY A 140 -8.20 -24.56 20.62
C GLY A 140 -9.55 -25.06 21.08
N ALA A 141 -10.55 -24.81 20.31
CA ALA A 141 -11.90 -25.16 20.71
C ALA A 141 -12.19 -26.65 20.57
N VAL A 142 -11.49 -27.26 19.70
CA VAL A 142 -11.79 -28.68 19.47
C VAL A 142 -10.99 -29.60 20.34
#